data_257b36cb23af6747dd567f802dbe067f
#
_entry.id   257b36cb23af6747dd567f802dbe067f
#
_cell.length_a   1.000
_cell.length_b   1.000
_cell.length_c   1.000
_cell.angle_alpha   90.00
_cell.angle_beta   90.00
_cell.angle_gamma   90.00
#
_symmetry.space_group_name_H-M   'P 1'
#
loop_
_entity.id
_entity.type
_entity.pdbx_description
1 polymer ?
#
loop_
_entity_poly.entity_id
_entity_poly.type
_entity_poly.pdbx_seq_one_letter_code
_entity_poly.pdbx_strand_id
1 'polypeptide(L)'
;MSIFIGEVTAVNGIQITLTVDETSNKDTIFYEGQRYKGISIREYVSIQRGFRDIVCIVEGEYLDERRFQENTDKIEYVRKVHVRPIGYIENGEFFEGIKFLPLIRDPAFLLPEQALKTVYSSSAGSDFCIGSLLKEGIEISLPWQRLFNTHIGIFGNTGSGKSNTLTKLFTTLFDEKHEQIKPVSKFVLLDFNGEYIKDQIVSLEHKHAIDLNTNTAVDQFPLAEDEFWNAETLSILFQATTNTQKPFINRVLQGRSKYGSGKASALSYLKYTIKFCFTSSSQKPEVLDLIKSVLKSTNQAKILDKVCWHGNKYKLLRDNMSDVFFNGESEYDTHLKNIVDNIQINDLDAFQEFKILCKLKLINDLMYNFVQFDHIQPLLKRAESSLGGLSKVIKVESSVAVDDKAITVISLRNCNQDVKKIIPLLVTKHYYNSHKKQVKKSPPEKTLHLIIDEAHNILSQQSVREQANWKDYRLELFEELIKEGRKFGIFLTLSSQRPADISATIMSQLHNFFIHRLVNDRDLFLLDNTISTLDSVSRSLIPNLSRGSCIITGTSFDLPMLIQVDELNDESKPDSNDVTLSELWSLPNKSI
;
A
#
# COMPACT_ATOMS: atom_id res chain seq x y z
N MET A 1 11.50 -47.91 -0.17
CA MET A 1 12.90 -47.94 0.35
C MET A 1 13.58 -46.68 -0.05
N SER A 2 14.37 -46.10 0.84
CA SER A 2 15.07 -44.82 0.57
C SER A 2 16.53 -45.11 0.20
N ILE A 3 17.17 -44.28 -0.61
CA ILE A 3 18.57 -44.46 -1.00
C ILE A 3 19.46 -44.05 0.17
N PHE A 4 20.21 -44.99 0.72
CA PHE A 4 21.20 -44.75 1.75
C PHE A 4 22.36 -43.91 1.18
N ILE A 5 22.78 -42.87 1.91
CA ILE A 5 23.83 -41.92 1.49
C ILE A 5 25.02 -41.88 2.46
N GLY A 6 24.84 -42.32 3.68
CA GLY A 6 25.87 -42.27 4.70
C GLY A 6 25.34 -42.26 6.13
N GLU A 7 26.15 -41.80 7.07
CA GLU A 7 25.82 -41.82 8.50
C GLU A 7 26.20 -40.52 9.21
N VAL A 8 25.56 -40.27 10.36
CA VAL A 8 25.87 -39.13 11.23
C VAL A 8 27.23 -39.34 11.89
N THR A 9 28.14 -38.40 11.72
CA THR A 9 29.48 -38.45 12.35
C THR A 9 29.68 -37.43 13.46
N ALA A 10 28.94 -36.32 13.48
CA ALA A 10 28.96 -35.36 14.56
C ALA A 10 27.59 -34.69 14.74
N VAL A 11 27.25 -34.34 15.99
CA VAL A 11 26.07 -33.56 16.35
C VAL A 11 26.50 -32.43 17.27
N ASN A 12 26.45 -31.19 16.80
CA ASN A 12 26.81 -30.00 17.54
C ASN A 12 25.58 -29.05 17.67
N GLY A 13 24.75 -29.30 18.67
CA GLY A 13 23.47 -28.62 18.78
C GLY A 13 22.56 -28.96 17.59
N ILE A 14 22.17 -27.96 16.81
CA ILE A 14 21.36 -28.13 15.61
C ILE A 14 22.17 -28.39 14.34
N GLN A 15 23.49 -28.26 14.38
CA GLN A 15 24.38 -28.55 13.27
C GLN A 15 24.81 -30.02 13.32
N ILE A 16 24.47 -30.77 12.30
CA ILE A 16 24.78 -32.20 12.15
C ILE A 16 25.75 -32.37 11.02
N THR A 17 26.76 -33.23 11.21
CA THR A 17 27.70 -33.59 10.13
C THR A 17 27.45 -35.03 9.72
N LEU A 18 27.23 -35.23 8.43
CA LEU A 18 27.15 -36.52 7.78
C LEU A 18 28.46 -36.87 7.10
N THR A 19 28.85 -38.11 7.13
CA THR A 19 29.82 -38.68 6.18
C THR A 19 29.05 -39.36 5.07
N VAL A 20 29.37 -38.98 3.82
CA VAL A 20 28.57 -39.35 2.65
C VAL A 20 29.38 -40.17 1.68
N ASP A 21 28.79 -41.21 1.10
CA ASP A 21 29.42 -42.07 0.11
C ASP A 21 29.57 -41.38 -1.25
N GLU A 22 30.63 -41.67 -1.97
CA GLU A 22 30.93 -41.12 -3.30
C GLU A 22 29.86 -41.39 -4.36
N THR A 23 29.06 -42.44 -4.18
CA THR A 23 27.96 -42.84 -5.07
C THR A 23 26.84 -41.80 -5.12
N SER A 24 26.77 -40.92 -4.12
CA SER A 24 25.77 -39.85 -4.00
C SER A 24 26.07 -38.56 -4.80
N ASN A 25 27.16 -38.53 -5.58
CA ASN A 25 27.60 -37.37 -6.39
C ASN A 25 26.79 -37.13 -7.68
N LYS A 26 25.69 -37.86 -7.89
CA LYS A 26 24.81 -37.66 -9.07
C LYS A 26 23.79 -36.58 -8.80
N ASP A 27 23.56 -35.68 -9.76
CA ASP A 27 22.55 -34.62 -9.64
C ASP A 27 21.12 -35.18 -9.51
N THR A 28 20.83 -36.27 -10.23
CA THR A 28 19.52 -36.91 -10.19
C THR A 28 19.69 -38.42 -10.24
N ILE A 29 18.96 -39.11 -9.39
CA ILE A 29 18.97 -40.57 -9.28
C ILE A 29 17.53 -41.06 -9.43
N PHE A 30 17.32 -42.08 -10.29
CA PHE A 30 16.04 -42.79 -10.40
C PHE A 30 16.19 -44.15 -9.74
N TYR A 31 15.34 -44.41 -8.77
CA TYR A 31 15.34 -45.69 -8.03
C TYR A 31 13.90 -46.10 -7.70
N GLU A 32 13.56 -47.35 -8.01
CA GLU A 32 12.21 -47.92 -7.80
C GLU A 32 11.04 -47.05 -8.33
N GLY A 33 11.24 -46.42 -9.50
CA GLY A 33 10.23 -45.55 -10.13
C GLY A 33 10.08 -44.18 -9.49
N GLN A 34 10.90 -43.86 -8.49
CA GLN A 34 10.93 -42.53 -7.86
C GLN A 34 12.17 -41.76 -8.28
N ARG A 35 12.03 -40.42 -8.33
CA ARG A 35 13.10 -39.49 -8.61
C ARG A 35 13.66 -38.93 -7.29
N TYR A 36 14.98 -38.93 -7.17
CA TYR A 36 15.71 -38.37 -6.05
C TYR A 36 16.67 -37.32 -6.57
N LYS A 37 16.78 -36.21 -5.86
CA LYS A 37 17.87 -35.26 -6.06
C LYS A 37 19.11 -35.69 -5.31
N GLY A 38 20.28 -35.49 -5.91
CA GLY A 38 21.56 -35.73 -5.26
C GLY A 38 21.85 -34.72 -4.17
N ILE A 39 22.91 -34.95 -3.41
CA ILE A 39 23.28 -34.06 -2.29
C ILE A 39 23.96 -32.81 -2.85
N SER A 40 23.35 -31.66 -2.61
CA SER A 40 23.96 -30.35 -2.82
C SER A 40 23.40 -29.34 -1.81
N ILE A 41 24.00 -28.17 -1.69
CA ILE A 41 23.54 -27.12 -0.78
C ILE A 41 22.06 -26.79 -1.06
N ARG A 42 21.26 -26.77 0.01
CA ARG A 42 19.79 -26.59 0.03
C ARG A 42 18.97 -27.81 -0.43
N GLU A 43 19.58 -28.95 -0.72
CA GLU A 43 18.80 -30.18 -0.87
C GLU A 43 18.42 -30.76 0.49
N TYR A 44 17.46 -31.67 0.46
CA TYR A 44 16.92 -32.27 1.66
C TYR A 44 17.39 -33.72 1.77
N VAL A 45 17.75 -34.08 3.00
CA VAL A 45 18.10 -35.44 3.36
C VAL A 45 17.28 -35.85 4.58
N SER A 46 17.03 -37.14 4.74
CA SER A 46 16.41 -37.68 5.95
C SER A 46 17.43 -38.47 6.78
N ILE A 47 17.36 -38.32 8.10
CA ILE A 47 18.12 -39.13 9.05
C ILE A 47 17.13 -39.99 9.80
N GLN A 48 17.23 -41.32 9.67
CA GLN A 48 16.31 -42.24 10.30
C GLN A 48 16.67 -42.48 11.77
N ARG A 49 15.71 -42.21 12.64
CA ARG A 49 15.84 -42.48 14.06
C ARG A 49 14.62 -43.27 14.58
N GLY A 50 14.74 -44.56 14.71
CA GLY A 50 13.63 -45.43 15.06
C GLY A 50 12.57 -45.47 13.96
N PHE A 51 11.34 -45.05 14.27
CA PHE A 51 10.22 -45.02 13.33
C PHE A 51 9.98 -43.62 12.72
N ARG A 52 10.94 -42.71 12.88
CA ARG A 52 10.85 -41.31 12.41
C ARG A 52 11.97 -40.99 11.45
N ASP A 53 11.63 -40.21 10.46
CA ASP A 53 12.59 -39.65 9.51
C ASP A 53 12.80 -38.15 9.85
N ILE A 54 13.95 -37.81 10.43
CA ILE A 54 14.32 -36.41 10.71
C ILE A 54 14.70 -35.77 9.39
N VAL A 55 13.92 -34.80 8.93
CA VAL A 55 14.19 -34.07 7.68
C VAL A 55 15.19 -32.97 7.96
N CYS A 56 16.28 -32.95 7.19
CA CYS A 56 17.35 -31.97 7.30
C CYS A 56 17.60 -31.27 5.97
N ILE A 57 17.98 -29.99 6.04
CA ILE A 57 18.45 -29.20 4.90
C ILE A 57 19.99 -29.20 4.88
N VAL A 58 20.58 -29.34 3.70
CA VAL A 58 22.02 -29.25 3.50
C VAL A 58 22.46 -27.78 3.51
N GLU A 59 23.36 -27.41 4.42
CA GLU A 59 23.89 -26.05 4.57
C GLU A 59 25.28 -25.87 3.99
N GLY A 60 26.07 -26.94 3.91
CA GLY A 60 27.43 -26.89 3.39
C GLY A 60 28.05 -28.26 3.23
N GLU A 61 29.11 -28.31 2.47
CA GLU A 61 29.89 -29.54 2.27
C GLU A 61 31.39 -29.25 2.19
N TYR A 62 32.20 -30.23 2.59
CA TYR A 62 33.64 -30.15 2.50
C TYR A 62 34.27 -31.55 2.43
N LEU A 63 35.55 -31.61 2.00
CA LEU A 63 36.34 -32.83 2.01
C LEU A 63 37.21 -32.86 3.26
N ASP A 64 37.19 -33.98 3.96
CA ASP A 64 38.04 -34.26 5.14
C ASP A 64 39.12 -35.26 4.73
N GLU A 65 40.39 -34.96 5.08
CA GLU A 65 41.53 -35.83 4.78
C GLU A 65 41.62 -36.92 5.85
N ARG A 66 41.59 -38.20 5.43
CA ARG A 66 41.96 -39.33 6.28
C ARG A 66 43.31 -39.90 5.82
N ARG A 67 44.29 -39.86 6.70
CA ARG A 67 45.54 -40.56 6.49
C ARG A 67 45.42 -41.98 7.04
N PHE A 68 45.47 -42.99 6.16
CA PHE A 68 45.53 -44.37 6.55
C PHE A 68 46.99 -44.75 6.81
N GLN A 69 47.40 -44.87 8.07
CA GLN A 69 48.69 -45.32 8.61
C GLN A 69 49.92 -44.43 8.26
N GLU A 70 50.85 -44.33 9.19
CA GLU A 70 52.08 -43.51 9.13
C GLU A 70 53.08 -43.89 7.98
N ASN A 71 52.81 -44.94 7.17
CA ASN A 71 53.73 -45.46 6.17
C ASN A 71 53.17 -45.62 4.74
N THR A 72 52.00 -45.09 4.45
CA THR A 72 51.47 -45.06 3.07
C THR A 72 51.04 -43.65 2.69
N ASP A 73 51.62 -43.11 1.63
CA ASP A 73 51.25 -41.79 1.05
C ASP A 73 49.83 -41.77 0.43
N LYS A 74 48.98 -42.69 0.79
CA LYS A 74 47.57 -42.69 0.35
C LYS A 74 46.74 -41.79 1.25
N ILE A 75 46.40 -40.62 0.73
CA ILE A 75 45.40 -39.72 1.30
C ILE A 75 44.02 -40.13 0.73
N GLU A 76 43.10 -40.49 1.61
CA GLU A 76 41.71 -40.73 1.21
C GLU A 76 40.90 -39.51 1.61
N TYR A 77 40.15 -38.97 0.67
CA TYR A 77 39.25 -37.86 0.93
C TYR A 77 37.85 -38.38 1.24
N VAL A 78 37.30 -37.94 2.36
CA VAL A 78 35.94 -38.30 2.79
C VAL A 78 35.07 -37.09 2.66
N ARG A 79 34.00 -37.19 1.88
CA ARG A 79 33.00 -36.13 1.75
C ARG A 79 32.18 -36.01 3.01
N LYS A 80 32.16 -34.81 3.61
CA LYS A 80 31.33 -34.45 4.75
C LYS A 80 30.34 -33.36 4.39
N VAL A 81 29.13 -33.49 4.93
CA VAL A 81 28.02 -32.59 4.65
C VAL A 81 27.46 -32.07 5.98
N HIS A 82 27.36 -30.75 6.07
CA HIS A 82 26.68 -30.11 7.17
C HIS A 82 25.19 -29.99 6.87
N VAL A 83 24.37 -30.51 7.77
CA VAL A 83 22.91 -30.46 7.65
C VAL A 83 22.28 -29.90 8.92
N ARG A 84 21.14 -29.25 8.76
CA ARG A 84 20.34 -28.74 9.87
C ARG A 84 18.95 -29.34 9.83
N PRO A 85 18.44 -29.90 10.94
CA PRO A 85 17.09 -30.44 11.01
C PRO A 85 16.06 -29.29 10.91
N ILE A 86 14.98 -29.54 10.17
CA ILE A 86 13.85 -28.64 9.97
C ILE A 86 12.55 -29.18 10.54
N GLY A 87 12.44 -30.49 10.67
CA GLY A 87 11.28 -31.20 11.18
C GLY A 87 11.48 -32.69 11.11
N TYR A 88 10.39 -33.43 11.24
CA TYR A 88 10.40 -34.91 11.13
C TYR A 88 9.12 -35.39 10.47
N ILE A 89 9.23 -36.56 9.80
CA ILE A 89 8.08 -37.26 9.24
C ILE A 89 7.78 -38.45 10.16
N GLU A 90 6.52 -38.58 10.60
CA GLU A 90 6.00 -39.67 11.39
C GLU A 90 4.64 -40.08 10.82
N ASN A 91 4.45 -41.35 10.52
CA ASN A 91 3.22 -41.89 9.92
C ASN A 91 2.80 -41.25 8.60
N GLY A 92 3.75 -40.72 7.83
CA GLY A 92 3.50 -40.06 6.54
C GLY A 92 3.12 -38.57 6.62
N GLU A 93 3.07 -38.00 7.81
CA GLU A 93 2.83 -36.58 8.05
C GLU A 93 4.13 -35.85 8.45
N PHE A 94 4.32 -34.66 7.95
CA PHE A 94 5.45 -33.81 8.35
C PHE A 94 5.06 -32.94 9.55
N PHE A 95 5.96 -32.88 10.51
CA PHE A 95 5.87 -32.03 11.70
C PHE A 95 7.06 -31.09 11.74
N GLU A 96 6.77 -29.78 11.68
CA GLU A 96 7.79 -28.74 11.76
C GLU A 96 8.43 -28.68 13.17
N GLY A 97 9.68 -28.24 13.19
CA GLY A 97 10.43 -27.94 14.41
C GLY A 97 11.31 -29.07 14.90
N ILE A 98 12.28 -28.69 15.73
CA ILE A 98 13.34 -29.59 16.21
C ILE A 98 12.90 -30.24 17.52
N LYS A 99 12.10 -31.26 17.43
CA LYS A 99 11.72 -32.07 18.58
C LYS A 99 12.71 -33.22 18.85
N PHE A 100 13.31 -33.74 17.79
CA PHE A 100 14.24 -34.86 17.84
C PHE A 100 15.55 -34.50 17.18
N LEU A 101 16.68 -34.88 17.79
CA LEU A 101 18.02 -34.79 17.19
C LEU A 101 18.52 -36.21 16.93
N PRO A 102 19.28 -36.46 15.85
CA PRO A 102 19.86 -37.75 15.57
C PRO A 102 20.99 -38.07 16.54
N LEU A 103 21.34 -39.33 16.58
CA LEU A 103 22.53 -39.84 17.27
C LEU A 103 23.65 -40.08 16.27
N ILE A 104 24.89 -40.12 16.78
CA ILE A 104 26.04 -40.57 15.97
C ILE A 104 25.80 -41.97 15.47
N ARG A 105 26.06 -42.19 14.17
CA ARG A 105 25.80 -43.41 13.38
C ARG A 105 24.34 -43.65 12.99
N ASP A 106 23.41 -42.75 13.27
CA ASP A 106 22.11 -42.84 12.64
C ASP A 106 22.24 -42.77 11.12
N PRO A 107 21.56 -43.65 10.34
CA PRO A 107 21.69 -43.70 8.89
C PRO A 107 20.99 -42.52 8.22
N ALA A 108 21.61 -41.97 7.18
CA ALA A 108 21.08 -40.87 6.37
C ALA A 108 20.66 -41.38 4.97
N PHE A 109 19.58 -40.83 4.44
CA PHE A 109 18.97 -41.22 3.19
C PHE A 109 18.62 -40.01 2.34
N LEU A 110 18.56 -40.14 0.99
CA LEU A 110 17.95 -39.16 0.12
C LEU A 110 16.44 -39.10 0.34
N LEU A 111 15.89 -37.89 0.32
CA LEU A 111 14.47 -37.68 0.43
C LEU A 111 13.81 -37.83 -0.95
N PRO A 112 12.82 -38.69 -1.14
CA PRO A 112 12.11 -38.81 -2.42
C PRO A 112 11.26 -37.54 -2.69
N GLU A 113 11.06 -37.22 -3.95
CA GLU A 113 10.26 -36.07 -4.39
C GLU A 113 8.86 -36.05 -3.78
N GLN A 114 8.25 -37.22 -3.60
CA GLN A 114 6.93 -37.32 -2.96
C GLN A 114 6.95 -36.92 -1.48
N ALA A 115 8.02 -37.22 -0.74
CA ALA A 115 8.18 -36.78 0.64
C ALA A 115 8.43 -35.25 0.72
N LEU A 116 9.13 -34.66 -0.27
CA LEU A 116 9.26 -33.21 -0.38
C LEU A 116 7.90 -32.52 -0.56
N LYS A 117 7.00 -33.10 -1.36
CA LYS A 117 5.62 -32.60 -1.45
C LYS A 117 4.94 -32.59 -0.08
N THR A 118 5.12 -33.63 0.72
CA THR A 118 4.55 -33.70 2.08
C THR A 118 5.15 -32.65 3.02
N VAL A 119 6.45 -32.35 2.88
CA VAL A 119 7.12 -31.30 3.68
C VAL A 119 6.57 -29.91 3.38
N TYR A 120 6.22 -29.65 2.12
CA TYR A 120 5.73 -28.33 1.68
C TYR A 120 4.21 -28.22 1.52
N SER A 121 3.49 -29.35 1.41
CA SER A 121 2.03 -29.32 1.42
C SER A 121 1.55 -29.15 2.84
N SER A 122 0.93 -28.02 3.15
CA SER A 122 0.16 -27.93 4.38
C SER A 122 -0.95 -29.00 4.35
N SER A 123 -1.21 -29.63 5.47
CA SER A 123 -2.21 -30.69 5.70
C SER A 123 -3.68 -30.33 5.33
N ALA A 124 -3.92 -29.15 4.83
CA ALA A 124 -5.22 -28.66 4.37
C ALA A 124 -5.25 -28.65 2.83
N GLY A 125 -5.51 -29.78 2.18
CA GLY A 125 -5.71 -29.99 0.74
C GLY A 125 -6.20 -28.78 -0.06
N SER A 126 -5.36 -27.77 -0.26
CA SER A 126 -5.65 -26.59 -1.05
C SER A 126 -4.92 -26.73 -2.38
N ASP A 127 -5.66 -26.56 -3.47
CA ASP A 127 -5.07 -26.57 -4.82
C ASP A 127 -4.48 -25.19 -5.20
N PHE A 128 -4.37 -24.25 -4.24
CA PHE A 128 -3.91 -22.89 -4.47
C PHE A 128 -2.41 -22.86 -4.83
N CYS A 129 -2.12 -22.91 -6.14
CA CYS A 129 -0.77 -22.95 -6.68
C CYS A 129 -0.46 -21.67 -7.49
N ILE A 130 0.71 -21.06 -7.23
CA ILE A 130 1.19 -19.90 -7.98
C ILE A 130 2.52 -20.16 -8.68
N GLY A 131 3.09 -21.34 -8.52
CA GLY A 131 4.39 -21.71 -9.08
C GLY A 131 4.96 -22.98 -8.51
N SER A 132 6.22 -23.23 -8.80
CA SER A 132 6.93 -24.45 -8.42
C SER A 132 8.22 -24.13 -7.65
N LEU A 133 8.70 -25.09 -6.84
CA LEU A 133 10.03 -25.00 -6.24
C LEU A 133 11.08 -24.78 -7.34
N LEU A 134 11.90 -23.74 -7.18
CA LEU A 134 12.83 -23.30 -8.22
C LEU A 134 13.80 -24.40 -8.66
N LYS A 135 14.25 -25.22 -7.72
CA LYS A 135 15.29 -26.23 -7.94
C LYS A 135 14.70 -27.58 -8.34
N GLU A 136 13.63 -28.00 -7.69
CA GLU A 136 13.00 -29.29 -7.87
C GLU A 136 11.98 -29.30 -9.01
N GLY A 137 11.39 -28.15 -9.35
CA GLY A 137 10.33 -28.03 -10.34
C GLY A 137 8.99 -28.63 -9.89
N ILE A 138 8.82 -28.81 -8.59
CA ILE A 138 7.61 -29.37 -7.99
C ILE A 138 6.60 -28.25 -7.73
N GLU A 139 5.39 -28.39 -8.25
CA GLU A 139 4.27 -27.49 -7.92
C GLU A 139 3.94 -27.54 -6.44
N ILE A 140 3.72 -26.37 -5.83
CA ILE A 140 3.45 -26.24 -4.41
C ILE A 140 2.12 -25.55 -4.18
N SER A 141 1.28 -26.20 -3.37
CA SER A 141 0.02 -25.64 -2.88
C SER A 141 0.27 -24.76 -1.66
N LEU A 142 -0.09 -23.48 -1.74
CA LEU A 142 0.04 -22.54 -0.65
C LEU A 142 -1.19 -22.57 0.27
N PRO A 143 -1.02 -22.36 1.58
CA PRO A 143 -2.12 -22.34 2.55
C PRO A 143 -2.91 -21.02 2.45
N TRP A 144 -3.70 -20.85 1.39
CA TRP A 144 -4.38 -19.60 1.04
C TRP A 144 -5.21 -19.01 2.18
N GLN A 145 -5.88 -19.84 3.00
CA GLN A 145 -6.68 -19.36 4.12
C GLN A 145 -5.82 -18.64 5.19
N ARG A 146 -4.65 -19.22 5.52
CA ARG A 146 -3.70 -18.61 6.46
C ARG A 146 -3.05 -17.38 5.83
N LEU A 147 -2.73 -17.45 4.53
CA LEU A 147 -2.05 -16.38 3.78
C LEU A 147 -2.90 -15.12 3.70
N PHE A 148 -4.14 -15.22 3.21
CA PHE A 148 -5.02 -14.06 3.03
C PHE A 148 -5.68 -13.57 4.33
N ASN A 149 -5.55 -14.32 5.44
CA ASN A 149 -5.97 -13.88 6.76
C ASN A 149 -4.85 -13.15 7.54
N THR A 150 -3.87 -12.63 6.83
CA THR A 150 -2.69 -11.94 7.39
C THR A 150 -2.24 -10.79 6.48
N HIS A 151 -1.28 -9.98 6.97
CA HIS A 151 -0.66 -8.94 6.16
C HIS A 151 0.49 -9.52 5.34
N ILE A 152 0.57 -9.14 4.06
CA ILE A 152 1.51 -9.67 3.08
C ILE A 152 2.45 -8.56 2.59
N GLY A 153 3.75 -8.85 2.49
CA GLY A 153 4.75 -8.01 1.85
C GLY A 153 5.32 -8.68 0.60
N ILE A 154 5.36 -7.97 -0.53
CA ILE A 154 5.96 -8.41 -1.79
C ILE A 154 7.07 -7.43 -2.16
N PHE A 155 8.32 -7.86 -2.04
CA PHE A 155 9.47 -6.98 -2.18
C PHE A 155 10.41 -7.45 -3.29
N GLY A 156 11.01 -6.51 -4.01
CA GLY A 156 11.95 -6.81 -5.08
C GLY A 156 12.24 -5.61 -5.96
N ASN A 157 13.37 -5.60 -6.63
CA ASN A 157 13.75 -4.54 -7.56
C ASN A 157 12.83 -4.50 -8.80
N THR A 158 12.92 -3.42 -9.55
CA THR A 158 12.24 -3.31 -10.86
C THR A 158 12.68 -4.47 -11.76
N GLY A 159 11.73 -5.09 -12.45
CA GLY A 159 11.97 -6.21 -13.34
C GLY A 159 12.27 -7.56 -12.67
N SER A 160 12.22 -7.66 -11.33
CA SER A 160 12.45 -8.93 -10.61
C SER A 160 11.27 -9.91 -10.65
N GLY A 161 10.07 -9.48 -11.06
CA GLY A 161 8.86 -10.31 -11.12
C GLY A 161 7.81 -9.96 -10.05
N LYS A 162 8.02 -8.91 -9.26
CA LYS A 162 7.14 -8.46 -8.18
C LYS A 162 5.68 -8.26 -8.62
N SER A 163 5.43 -7.48 -9.69
CA SER A 163 4.09 -7.23 -10.22
C SER A 163 3.44 -8.52 -10.76
N ASN A 164 4.23 -9.42 -11.38
CA ASN A 164 3.73 -10.73 -11.81
C ASN A 164 3.27 -11.58 -10.61
N THR A 165 4.05 -11.61 -9.54
CA THR A 165 3.69 -12.34 -8.31
C THR A 165 2.43 -11.77 -7.66
N LEU A 166 2.31 -10.44 -7.55
CA LEU A 166 1.09 -9.78 -7.06
C LEU A 166 -0.12 -10.21 -7.91
N THR A 167 -0.01 -10.06 -9.22
CA THR A 167 -1.11 -10.40 -10.14
C THR A 167 -1.44 -11.89 -10.05
N LYS A 168 -0.46 -12.79 -10.14
CA LYS A 168 -0.67 -14.24 -10.09
C LYS A 168 -1.36 -14.66 -8.80
N LEU A 169 -0.94 -14.10 -7.66
CA LEU A 169 -1.52 -14.39 -6.35
C LEU A 169 -3.03 -14.07 -6.30
N PHE A 170 -3.42 -12.89 -6.79
CA PHE A 170 -4.82 -12.49 -6.77
C PHE A 170 -5.63 -13.08 -7.92
N THR A 171 -5.05 -13.26 -9.11
CA THR A 171 -5.72 -13.96 -10.22
C THR A 171 -6.09 -15.38 -9.80
N THR A 172 -5.14 -16.15 -9.26
CA THR A 172 -5.43 -17.51 -8.78
C THR A 172 -6.51 -17.51 -7.69
N LEU A 173 -6.49 -16.53 -6.76
CA LEU A 173 -7.50 -16.41 -5.72
C LEU A 173 -8.90 -16.17 -6.31
N PHE A 174 -9.01 -15.26 -7.27
CA PHE A 174 -10.30 -14.94 -7.90
C PHE A 174 -10.78 -16.06 -8.83
N ASP A 175 -9.90 -16.72 -9.57
CA ASP A 175 -10.25 -17.84 -10.44
C ASP A 175 -10.85 -18.98 -9.63
N GLU A 176 -10.32 -19.27 -8.45
CA GLU A 176 -10.80 -20.37 -7.61
C GLU A 176 -11.99 -20.02 -6.72
N LYS A 177 -12.10 -18.76 -6.25
CA LYS A 177 -12.98 -18.37 -5.13
C LYS A 177 -13.90 -17.20 -5.42
N HIS A 178 -14.02 -16.71 -6.65
CA HIS A 178 -14.77 -15.51 -7.00
C HIS A 178 -16.18 -15.47 -6.40
N GLU A 179 -16.97 -16.54 -6.60
CA GLU A 179 -18.35 -16.62 -6.13
C GLU A 179 -18.46 -16.62 -4.58
N GLN A 180 -17.44 -17.11 -3.91
CA GLN A 180 -17.37 -17.15 -2.44
C GLN A 180 -16.93 -15.79 -1.88
N ILE A 181 -16.06 -15.08 -2.59
CA ILE A 181 -15.47 -13.79 -2.22
C ILE A 181 -16.51 -12.68 -2.32
N LYS A 182 -17.22 -12.60 -3.46
CA LYS A 182 -18.10 -11.50 -3.84
C LYS A 182 -19.10 -11.05 -2.75
N PRO A 183 -19.79 -11.93 -2.02
CA PRO A 183 -20.79 -11.51 -1.03
C PRO A 183 -20.20 -11.00 0.30
N VAL A 184 -18.95 -11.36 0.63
CA VAL A 184 -18.40 -11.18 1.99
C VAL A 184 -17.06 -10.43 2.02
N SER A 185 -16.39 -10.25 0.89
CA SER A 185 -15.06 -9.65 0.85
C SER A 185 -14.99 -8.54 -0.19
N LYS A 186 -14.30 -7.45 0.16
CA LYS A 186 -13.97 -6.35 -0.75
C LYS A 186 -12.47 -6.22 -0.89
N PHE A 187 -12.01 -6.10 -2.12
CA PHE A 187 -10.62 -5.85 -2.47
C PHE A 187 -10.47 -4.43 -3.04
N VAL A 188 -9.47 -3.71 -2.60
CA VAL A 188 -9.17 -2.36 -3.10
C VAL A 188 -7.69 -2.29 -3.43
N LEU A 189 -7.38 -2.04 -4.70
CA LEU A 189 -6.02 -1.93 -5.19
C LEU A 189 -5.70 -0.47 -5.53
N LEU A 190 -4.69 0.07 -4.86
CA LEU A 190 -4.09 1.36 -5.16
C LEU A 190 -2.91 1.15 -6.12
N ASP A 191 -3.11 1.55 -7.37
CA ASP A 191 -2.19 1.33 -8.48
C ASP A 191 -1.48 2.63 -8.85
N PHE A 192 -0.22 2.79 -8.43
CA PHE A 192 0.55 4.00 -8.70
C PHE A 192 1.06 4.11 -10.14
N ASN A 193 1.19 2.99 -10.84
CA ASN A 193 1.77 2.91 -12.18
C ASN A 193 0.73 2.72 -13.29
N GLY A 194 -0.50 2.32 -12.96
CA GLY A 194 -1.55 2.02 -13.92
C GLY A 194 -1.38 0.66 -14.61
N GLU A 195 -0.92 -0.34 -13.86
CA GLU A 195 -0.61 -1.67 -14.38
C GLU A 195 -1.80 -2.64 -14.36
N TYR A 196 -2.93 -2.28 -13.67
CA TYR A 196 -4.02 -3.22 -13.37
C TYR A 196 -5.41 -2.75 -13.82
N ILE A 197 -5.50 -1.80 -14.75
CA ILE A 197 -6.78 -1.16 -15.14
C ILE A 197 -7.59 -2.03 -16.10
N LYS A 198 -6.93 -2.88 -16.90
CA LYS A 198 -7.56 -3.75 -17.91
C LYS A 198 -7.97 -5.10 -17.27
N ASP A 199 -7.86 -6.20 -18.00
CA ASP A 199 -8.27 -7.54 -17.55
C ASP A 199 -7.28 -8.23 -16.60
N GLN A 200 -6.30 -7.53 -16.06
CA GLN A 200 -5.39 -8.05 -15.04
C GLN A 200 -6.15 -8.39 -13.74
N ILE A 201 -5.75 -9.44 -13.07
CA ILE A 201 -6.36 -10.01 -11.85
C ILE A 201 -7.73 -10.64 -12.11
N VAL A 202 -8.69 -9.90 -12.65
CA VAL A 202 -10.00 -10.35 -13.11
C VAL A 202 -10.42 -9.51 -14.29
N SER A 203 -11.38 -10.02 -15.09
CA SER A 203 -11.94 -9.27 -16.23
C SER A 203 -12.65 -7.99 -15.78
N LEU A 204 -12.75 -7.02 -16.68
CA LEU A 204 -13.44 -5.74 -16.43
C LEU A 204 -14.91 -5.90 -16.00
N GLU A 205 -15.56 -7.02 -16.37
CA GLU A 205 -16.92 -7.31 -15.93
C GLU A 205 -17.03 -7.53 -14.43
N HIS A 206 -15.96 -7.99 -13.79
CA HIS A 206 -15.92 -8.36 -12.38
C HIS A 206 -15.19 -7.34 -11.50
N LYS A 207 -14.58 -6.30 -12.08
CA LYS A 207 -13.91 -5.25 -11.34
C LYS A 207 -14.46 -3.86 -11.65
N HIS A 208 -14.26 -2.95 -10.71
CA HIS A 208 -14.48 -1.52 -10.88
C HIS A 208 -13.10 -0.85 -11.03
N ALA A 209 -12.76 -0.45 -12.26
CA ALA A 209 -11.52 0.27 -12.56
C ALA A 209 -11.80 1.77 -12.65
N ILE A 210 -11.02 2.57 -11.93
CA ILE A 210 -11.10 4.04 -11.88
C ILE A 210 -9.72 4.58 -12.26
N ASP A 211 -9.56 5.15 -13.46
CA ASP A 211 -8.30 5.76 -13.91
C ASP A 211 -8.31 7.28 -13.66
N LEU A 212 -7.80 7.68 -12.51
CA LEU A 212 -7.79 9.07 -12.08
C LEU A 212 -6.80 9.91 -12.89
N ASN A 213 -7.28 11.09 -13.34
CA ASN A 213 -6.45 12.01 -14.11
C ASN A 213 -6.62 13.46 -13.62
N THR A 214 -5.54 14.10 -13.17
CA THR A 214 -5.57 15.50 -12.70
C THR A 214 -5.72 16.53 -13.81
N ASN A 215 -5.60 16.13 -15.07
CA ASN A 215 -5.77 17.03 -16.23
C ASN A 215 -7.17 16.95 -16.82
N THR A 216 -7.84 15.80 -16.75
CA THR A 216 -9.15 15.53 -17.31
C THR A 216 -10.07 14.90 -16.26
N ALA A 217 -11.35 15.28 -16.23
CA ALA A 217 -12.34 14.71 -15.31
C ALA A 217 -13.12 13.59 -16.03
N VAL A 218 -12.44 12.52 -16.45
CA VAL A 218 -13.09 11.37 -17.10
C VAL A 218 -13.60 10.42 -16.03
N ASP A 219 -12.69 9.90 -15.21
CA ASP A 219 -13.01 9.05 -14.08
C ASP A 219 -12.78 9.81 -12.77
N GLN A 220 -13.69 9.67 -11.84
CA GLN A 220 -13.61 10.32 -10.54
C GLN A 220 -13.96 9.34 -9.42
N PHE A 221 -13.25 9.44 -8.32
CA PHE A 221 -13.60 8.69 -7.11
C PHE A 221 -14.85 9.30 -6.46
N PRO A 222 -15.95 8.55 -6.31
CA PRO A 222 -17.18 9.04 -5.71
C PRO A 222 -17.02 9.17 -4.20
N LEU A 223 -17.40 10.32 -3.65
CA LEU A 223 -17.37 10.60 -2.22
C LEU A 223 -18.74 11.14 -1.78
N ALA A 224 -19.30 10.57 -0.73
CA ALA A 224 -20.56 11.02 -0.21
C ALA A 224 -20.46 12.44 0.39
N GLU A 225 -21.50 13.24 0.27
CA GLU A 225 -21.51 14.63 0.76
C GLU A 225 -21.22 14.71 2.26
N ASP A 226 -21.80 13.83 3.07
CA ASP A 226 -21.55 13.77 4.52
C ASP A 226 -20.11 13.38 4.86
N GLU A 227 -19.48 12.55 4.03
CA GLU A 227 -18.07 12.18 4.17
C GLU A 227 -17.14 13.32 3.73
N PHE A 228 -17.48 14.03 2.64
CA PHE A 228 -16.71 15.22 2.22
C PHE A 228 -16.73 16.30 3.30
N TRP A 229 -17.90 16.63 3.84
CA TRP A 229 -18.09 17.65 4.87
C TRP A 229 -17.72 17.16 6.28
N ASN A 230 -16.74 16.29 6.38
CA ASN A 230 -16.14 15.84 7.64
C ASN A 230 -14.79 16.55 7.86
N ALA A 231 -14.52 16.96 9.09
CA ALA A 231 -13.30 17.70 9.44
C ALA A 231 -12.01 16.94 9.13
N GLU A 232 -12.02 15.63 9.29
CA GLU A 232 -10.85 14.81 9.00
C GLU A 232 -10.63 14.67 7.49
N THR A 233 -11.70 14.43 6.74
CA THR A 233 -11.64 14.35 5.26
C THR A 233 -11.11 15.65 4.68
N LEU A 234 -11.66 16.80 5.12
CA LEU A 234 -11.16 18.11 4.68
C LEU A 234 -9.72 18.36 5.13
N SER A 235 -9.33 17.86 6.31
CA SER A 235 -7.93 17.95 6.76
C SER A 235 -7.00 17.12 5.90
N ILE A 236 -7.42 15.94 5.42
CA ILE A 236 -6.67 15.12 4.45
C ILE A 236 -6.56 15.86 3.11
N LEU A 237 -7.68 16.29 2.55
CA LEU A 237 -7.74 16.92 1.23
C LEU A 237 -6.86 18.17 1.13
N PHE A 238 -6.80 18.96 2.20
CA PHE A 238 -6.05 20.23 2.21
C PHE A 238 -4.82 20.22 3.10
N GLN A 239 -4.38 19.04 3.53
CA GLN A 239 -3.17 18.84 4.36
C GLN A 239 -3.13 19.80 5.56
N ALA A 240 -4.23 19.90 6.29
CA ALA A 240 -4.36 20.84 7.38
C ALA A 240 -3.55 20.43 8.61
N THR A 241 -2.87 21.41 9.24
CA THR A 241 -2.15 21.18 10.50
C THR A 241 -3.12 20.94 11.66
N THR A 242 -2.76 20.03 12.56
CA THR A 242 -3.61 19.59 13.67
C THR A 242 -3.93 20.70 14.67
N ASN A 243 -2.95 21.54 15.00
CA ASN A 243 -3.04 22.50 16.11
C ASN A 243 -3.77 23.81 15.76
N THR A 244 -3.73 24.25 14.50
CA THR A 244 -4.28 25.56 14.09
C THR A 244 -5.32 25.46 12.99
N GLN A 245 -5.04 24.66 11.94
CA GLN A 245 -5.87 24.64 10.74
C GLN A 245 -7.06 23.66 10.87
N LYS A 246 -6.89 22.50 11.51
CA LYS A 246 -8.00 21.58 11.80
C LYS A 246 -9.09 22.23 12.72
N PRO A 247 -8.75 22.94 13.82
CA PRO A 247 -9.72 23.73 14.57
C PRO A 247 -10.42 24.81 13.73
N PHE A 248 -9.72 25.44 12.79
CA PHE A 248 -10.34 26.38 11.86
C PHE A 248 -11.35 25.70 10.93
N ILE A 249 -11.01 24.56 10.33
CA ILE A 249 -11.92 23.75 9.50
C ILE A 249 -13.19 23.39 10.32
N ASN A 250 -13.03 22.96 11.57
CA ASN A 250 -14.18 22.68 12.45
C ASN A 250 -15.11 23.90 12.58
N ARG A 251 -14.57 25.13 12.72
CA ARG A 251 -15.39 26.35 12.78
C ARG A 251 -16.05 26.69 11.44
N VAL A 252 -15.40 26.35 10.30
CA VAL A 252 -16.02 26.46 8.96
C VAL A 252 -17.23 25.54 8.86
N LEU A 253 -17.11 24.30 9.30
CA LEU A 253 -18.19 23.31 9.29
C LEU A 253 -19.35 23.72 10.23
N GLN A 254 -19.05 24.24 11.41
CA GLN A 254 -20.05 24.81 12.31
C GLN A 254 -20.78 25.99 11.66
N GLY A 255 -20.07 26.84 10.94
CA GLY A 255 -20.65 27.93 10.16
C GLY A 255 -21.63 27.42 9.09
N ARG A 256 -21.22 26.39 8.33
CA ARG A 256 -22.07 25.73 7.33
C ARG A 256 -23.34 25.16 7.96
N SER A 257 -23.20 24.46 9.08
CA SER A 257 -24.36 23.94 9.82
C SER A 257 -25.34 25.02 10.29
N LYS A 258 -24.81 26.19 10.69
CA LYS A 258 -25.61 27.31 11.16
C LYS A 258 -26.35 28.05 10.05
N TYR A 259 -25.68 28.28 8.90
CA TYR A 259 -26.25 29.04 7.77
C TYR A 259 -26.92 28.14 6.73
N GLY A 260 -26.84 26.81 6.88
CA GLY A 260 -27.32 25.81 5.93
C GLY A 260 -26.27 25.46 4.84
N SER A 261 -26.65 24.59 3.92
CA SER A 261 -25.81 24.11 2.84
C SER A 261 -26.16 24.75 1.49
N GLY A 262 -25.19 24.75 0.58
CA GLY A 262 -25.38 25.12 -0.81
C GLY A 262 -25.40 26.62 -1.12
N LYS A 263 -25.73 26.94 -2.35
CA LYS A 263 -25.66 28.27 -2.95
C LYS A 263 -26.39 29.37 -2.15
N ALA A 264 -27.63 29.12 -1.74
CA ALA A 264 -28.43 30.12 -1.06
C ALA A 264 -27.86 30.51 0.32
N SER A 265 -27.30 29.52 1.00
CA SER A 265 -26.66 29.69 2.29
C SER A 265 -25.33 30.44 2.18
N ALA A 266 -24.48 30.05 1.23
CA ALA A 266 -23.21 30.73 0.95
C ALA A 266 -23.46 32.20 0.55
N LEU A 267 -24.50 32.47 -0.23
CA LEU A 267 -24.90 33.81 -0.60
C LEU A 267 -25.37 34.66 0.59
N SER A 268 -26.23 34.10 1.44
CA SER A 268 -26.69 34.76 2.65
C SER A 268 -25.54 35.08 3.61
N TYR A 269 -24.62 34.14 3.77
CA TYR A 269 -23.42 34.33 4.59
C TYR A 269 -22.48 35.39 4.01
N LEU A 270 -22.30 35.44 2.69
CA LEU A 270 -21.52 36.47 2.02
C LEU A 270 -22.13 37.87 2.24
N LYS A 271 -23.45 38.04 2.01
CA LYS A 271 -24.14 39.30 2.19
C LYS A 271 -24.05 39.79 3.64
N TYR A 272 -24.26 38.89 4.60
CA TYR A 272 -24.10 39.20 6.02
C TYR A 272 -22.65 39.62 6.34
N THR A 273 -21.66 38.91 5.85
CA THR A 273 -20.24 39.19 6.11
C THR A 273 -19.84 40.55 5.53
N ILE A 274 -20.27 40.88 4.32
CA ILE A 274 -20.01 42.21 3.74
C ILE A 274 -20.65 43.32 4.60
N LYS A 275 -21.94 43.20 4.93
CA LYS A 275 -22.63 44.17 5.82
C LYS A 275 -21.83 44.34 7.11
N PHE A 276 -21.51 43.23 7.80
CA PHE A 276 -20.79 43.27 9.07
C PHE A 276 -19.45 43.99 8.99
N CYS A 277 -18.66 43.72 7.94
CA CYS A 277 -17.34 44.36 7.77
C CYS A 277 -17.41 45.85 7.48
N PHE A 278 -18.39 46.28 6.68
CA PHE A 278 -18.54 47.68 6.31
C PHE A 278 -19.23 48.56 7.39
N THR A 279 -19.99 47.94 8.26
CA THR A 279 -20.68 48.64 9.39
C THR A 279 -19.86 48.60 10.68
N SER A 280 -18.79 47.80 10.75
CA SER A 280 -17.91 47.68 11.92
C SER A 280 -17.05 48.90 12.14
N SER A 281 -16.85 49.26 13.40
CA SER A 281 -15.90 50.34 13.78
C SER A 281 -14.43 49.93 13.62
N SER A 282 -14.14 48.62 13.69
CA SER A 282 -12.79 48.04 13.56
C SER A 282 -12.61 47.37 12.21
N GLN A 283 -12.30 48.17 11.17
CA GLN A 283 -12.05 47.69 9.81
C GLN A 283 -10.57 47.28 9.65
N LYS A 284 -10.29 46.38 8.69
CA LYS A 284 -8.93 45.88 8.42
C LYS A 284 -8.67 45.75 6.92
N PRO A 285 -7.45 46.11 6.43
CA PRO A 285 -7.12 46.04 5.01
C PRO A 285 -7.17 44.61 4.46
N GLU A 286 -6.67 43.60 5.22
CA GLU A 286 -6.64 42.21 4.80
C GLU A 286 -8.06 41.65 4.58
N VAL A 287 -9.03 42.11 5.35
CA VAL A 287 -10.43 41.76 5.23
C VAL A 287 -11.03 42.26 3.92
N LEU A 288 -10.70 43.51 3.51
CA LEU A 288 -11.16 44.03 2.24
C LEU A 288 -10.63 43.21 1.06
N ASP A 289 -9.35 42.85 1.10
CA ASP A 289 -8.73 41.99 0.06
C ASP A 289 -9.36 40.61 -0.02
N LEU A 290 -9.68 39.99 1.14
CA LEU A 290 -10.39 38.75 1.19
C LEU A 290 -11.81 38.85 0.60
N ILE A 291 -12.57 39.89 0.93
CA ILE A 291 -13.92 40.13 0.36
C ILE A 291 -13.81 40.27 -1.16
N LYS A 292 -12.89 41.07 -1.66
CA LYS A 292 -12.65 41.21 -3.10
C LYS A 292 -12.29 39.88 -3.75
N SER A 293 -11.46 39.08 -3.09
CA SER A 293 -11.11 37.71 -3.56
C SER A 293 -12.32 36.77 -3.63
N VAL A 294 -13.25 36.84 -2.67
CA VAL A 294 -14.51 36.09 -2.72
C VAL A 294 -15.37 36.54 -3.88
N LEU A 295 -15.58 37.85 -4.02
CA LEU A 295 -16.36 38.43 -5.13
C LEU A 295 -15.77 38.09 -6.50
N LYS A 296 -14.44 38.09 -6.64
CA LYS A 296 -13.77 37.63 -7.87
C LYS A 296 -14.07 36.16 -8.17
N SER A 297 -14.04 35.28 -7.16
CA SER A 297 -14.34 33.87 -7.33
C SER A 297 -15.81 33.57 -7.67
N THR A 298 -16.71 34.51 -7.43
CA THR A 298 -18.14 34.45 -7.76
C THR A 298 -18.51 35.27 -9.01
N ASN A 299 -17.56 35.70 -9.82
CA ASN A 299 -17.72 36.56 -11.00
C ASN A 299 -18.38 37.94 -10.71
N GLN A 300 -18.23 38.42 -9.49
CA GLN A 300 -18.77 39.72 -9.03
C GLN A 300 -17.66 40.72 -8.69
N ALA A 301 -16.48 40.61 -9.33
CA ALA A 301 -15.29 41.41 -9.01
C ALA A 301 -15.54 42.92 -9.01
N LYS A 302 -16.36 43.39 -9.96
CA LYS A 302 -16.57 44.85 -10.17
C LYS A 302 -17.31 45.58 -9.04
N ILE A 303 -17.95 44.83 -8.12
CA ILE A 303 -18.80 45.41 -7.07
C ILE A 303 -18.02 46.33 -6.12
N LEU A 304 -16.79 45.96 -5.76
CA LEU A 304 -15.95 46.70 -4.82
C LEU A 304 -14.68 47.28 -5.47
N ASP A 305 -14.62 47.41 -6.79
CA ASP A 305 -13.43 47.95 -7.49
C ASP A 305 -13.09 49.38 -7.05
N LYS A 306 -14.11 50.22 -6.84
CA LYS A 306 -13.95 51.60 -6.38
C LYS A 306 -13.78 51.72 -4.85
N VAL A 307 -13.74 50.62 -4.10
CA VAL A 307 -13.50 50.63 -2.65
C VAL A 307 -12.03 50.40 -2.38
N CYS A 308 -11.40 51.25 -1.57
CA CYS A 308 -10.01 51.12 -1.14
C CYS A 308 -9.86 51.30 0.36
N TRP A 309 -8.69 50.94 0.89
CA TRP A 309 -8.29 51.18 2.28
C TRP A 309 -7.62 52.57 2.37
N HIS A 310 -8.10 53.41 3.29
CA HIS A 310 -7.50 54.71 3.56
C HIS A 310 -7.78 55.17 4.99
N GLY A 311 -6.75 55.63 5.70
CA GLY A 311 -6.91 56.21 7.03
C GLY A 311 -7.63 55.34 8.06
N ASN A 312 -7.31 54.04 8.11
CA ASN A 312 -7.91 53.03 8.97
C ASN A 312 -9.40 52.71 8.67
N LYS A 313 -9.90 53.08 7.47
CA LYS A 313 -11.27 52.81 7.05
C LYS A 313 -11.39 52.42 5.59
N TYR A 314 -12.50 51.79 5.24
CA TYR A 314 -12.87 51.58 3.83
C TYR A 314 -13.42 52.87 3.25
N LYS A 315 -12.97 53.21 2.06
CA LYS A 315 -13.29 54.40 1.34
C LYS A 315 -13.81 54.05 -0.05
N LEU A 316 -14.97 54.57 -0.41
CA LEU A 316 -15.52 54.49 -1.76
C LEU A 316 -15.11 55.73 -2.57
N LEU A 317 -14.37 55.49 -3.64
CA LEU A 317 -13.98 56.51 -4.60
C LEU A 317 -15.18 56.83 -5.52
N ARG A 318 -15.49 58.10 -5.70
CA ARG A 318 -16.63 58.55 -6.52
C ARG A 318 -16.16 59.54 -7.58
N ASP A 319 -16.55 59.27 -8.80
CA ASP A 319 -16.23 60.17 -9.92
C ASP A 319 -17.05 61.45 -9.77
N ASN A 320 -16.39 62.60 -9.79
CA ASN A 320 -17.00 63.92 -9.70
C ASN A 320 -17.83 64.25 -8.42
N MET A 321 -17.62 63.46 -7.32
CA MET A 321 -18.25 63.69 -6.03
C MET A 321 -17.26 63.46 -4.89
N SER A 322 -17.58 63.96 -3.68
CA SER A 322 -16.74 63.67 -2.51
C SER A 322 -16.74 62.16 -2.20
N ASP A 323 -15.56 61.64 -1.89
CA ASP A 323 -15.37 60.24 -1.48
C ASP A 323 -16.13 59.93 -0.18
N VAL A 324 -16.59 58.70 -0.03
CA VAL A 324 -17.37 58.26 1.13
C VAL A 324 -16.53 57.31 1.99
N PHE A 325 -16.42 57.63 3.28
CA PHE A 325 -15.84 56.73 4.28
C PHE A 325 -16.95 55.97 4.96
N PHE A 326 -16.82 54.64 5.09
CA PHE A 326 -17.80 53.81 5.78
C PHE A 326 -17.56 53.89 7.30
N ASN A 327 -18.45 54.55 8.00
CA ASN A 327 -18.40 54.77 9.44
C ASN A 327 -19.49 53.99 10.21
N GLY A 328 -20.48 53.40 9.51
CA GLY A 328 -21.59 52.71 10.13
C GLY A 328 -22.64 52.23 9.13
N GLU A 329 -23.85 51.95 9.61
CA GLU A 329 -24.96 51.44 8.80
C GLU A 329 -25.49 52.45 7.77
N SER A 330 -25.48 53.73 8.08
CA SER A 330 -26.02 54.79 7.18
C SER A 330 -25.34 54.82 5.83
N GLU A 331 -23.99 54.84 5.84
CA GLU A 331 -23.19 54.86 4.61
C GLU A 331 -23.31 53.53 3.85
N TYR A 332 -23.37 52.40 4.57
CA TYR A 332 -23.58 51.11 3.95
C TYR A 332 -24.94 51.03 3.25
N ASP A 333 -26.03 51.39 3.96
CA ASP A 333 -27.40 51.31 3.43
C ASP A 333 -27.58 52.22 2.22
N THR A 334 -26.96 53.42 2.24
CA THR A 334 -27.05 54.39 1.14
C THR A 334 -26.25 53.95 -0.10
N HIS A 335 -25.05 53.37 0.07
CA HIS A 335 -24.09 53.22 -1.04
C HIS A 335 -23.82 51.77 -1.47
N LEU A 336 -24.00 50.78 -0.61
CA LEU A 336 -23.63 49.42 -0.91
C LEU A 336 -24.76 48.41 -0.83
N LYS A 337 -25.79 48.61 0.02
CA LYS A 337 -26.87 47.68 0.27
C LYS A 337 -27.53 47.15 -1.00
N ASN A 338 -28.01 48.04 -1.86
CA ASN A 338 -28.64 47.62 -3.12
C ASN A 338 -27.74 46.81 -4.03
N ILE A 339 -26.43 47.12 -4.06
CA ILE A 339 -25.46 46.39 -4.83
C ILE A 339 -25.21 45.00 -4.26
N VAL A 340 -25.08 44.92 -2.93
CA VAL A 340 -24.87 43.66 -2.20
C VAL A 340 -26.09 42.75 -2.25
N ASP A 341 -27.31 43.33 -2.15
CA ASP A 341 -28.57 42.60 -2.24
C ASP A 341 -28.77 41.94 -3.64
N ASN A 342 -28.23 42.56 -4.68
CA ASN A 342 -28.27 42.03 -6.05
C ASN A 342 -27.14 41.06 -6.40
N ILE A 343 -26.23 40.73 -5.48
CA ILE A 343 -25.22 39.73 -5.69
C ILE A 343 -25.87 38.37 -5.97
N GLN A 344 -25.45 37.71 -7.04
CA GLN A 344 -25.83 36.36 -7.40
C GLN A 344 -24.58 35.48 -7.45
N ILE A 345 -24.70 34.25 -7.03
CA ILE A 345 -23.63 33.25 -7.12
C ILE A 345 -24.11 32.15 -8.06
N ASN A 346 -23.25 31.66 -8.96
CA ASN A 346 -23.54 30.50 -9.80
C ASN A 346 -23.64 29.24 -8.95
N ASP A 347 -24.08 28.13 -9.54
CA ASP A 347 -24.05 26.85 -8.85
C ASP A 347 -22.62 26.51 -8.45
N LEU A 348 -22.46 26.07 -7.21
CA LEU A 348 -21.18 25.79 -6.60
C LEU A 348 -21.02 24.27 -6.45
N ASP A 349 -19.90 23.72 -6.89
CA ASP A 349 -19.50 22.40 -6.44
C ASP A 349 -19.03 22.44 -4.98
N ALA A 350 -18.93 21.29 -4.33
CA ALA A 350 -18.57 21.21 -2.91
C ALA A 350 -17.20 21.83 -2.59
N PHE A 351 -16.24 21.75 -3.50
CA PHE A 351 -14.91 22.34 -3.35
C PHE A 351 -14.95 23.88 -3.43
N GLN A 352 -15.75 24.41 -4.34
CA GLN A 352 -15.96 25.86 -4.48
C GLN A 352 -16.69 26.41 -3.26
N GLU A 353 -17.74 25.69 -2.78
CA GLU A 353 -18.45 26.04 -1.56
C GLU A 353 -17.49 26.09 -0.38
N PHE A 354 -16.68 25.05 -0.17
CA PHE A 354 -15.70 25.02 0.91
C PHE A 354 -14.72 26.19 0.85
N LYS A 355 -14.18 26.53 -0.32
CA LYS A 355 -13.27 27.66 -0.51
C LYS A 355 -13.91 28.99 -0.10
N ILE A 356 -15.16 29.22 -0.52
CA ILE A 356 -15.90 30.45 -0.16
C ILE A 356 -16.14 30.48 1.35
N LEU A 357 -16.60 29.40 1.94
CA LEU A 357 -16.86 29.31 3.38
C LEU A 357 -15.59 29.52 4.22
N CYS A 358 -14.44 29.00 3.79
CA CYS A 358 -13.15 29.23 4.44
C CYS A 358 -12.80 30.73 4.44
N LYS A 359 -12.96 31.43 3.30
CA LYS A 359 -12.68 32.86 3.22
C LYS A 359 -13.64 33.67 4.09
N LEU A 360 -14.94 33.38 4.03
CA LEU A 360 -15.95 34.08 4.85
C LEU A 360 -15.72 33.86 6.33
N LYS A 361 -15.39 32.61 6.73
CA LYS A 361 -15.08 32.32 8.13
C LYS A 361 -13.80 33.01 8.60
N LEU A 362 -12.76 33.03 7.76
CA LEU A 362 -11.53 33.77 8.08
C LEU A 362 -11.79 35.26 8.26
N ILE A 363 -12.60 35.87 7.40
CA ILE A 363 -13.00 37.29 7.53
C ILE A 363 -13.63 37.51 8.92
N ASN A 364 -14.61 36.69 9.30
CA ASN A 364 -15.26 36.81 10.60
C ASN A 364 -14.27 36.62 11.77
N ASP A 365 -13.44 35.58 11.71
CA ASP A 365 -12.46 35.30 12.76
C ASP A 365 -11.40 36.43 12.89
N LEU A 366 -11.02 37.07 11.80
CA LEU A 366 -10.14 38.25 11.81
C LEU A 366 -10.82 39.48 12.42
N MET A 367 -12.09 39.72 12.11
CA MET A 367 -12.86 40.84 12.69
C MET A 367 -13.01 40.72 14.21
N TYR A 368 -13.15 39.50 14.72
CA TYR A 368 -13.20 39.21 16.14
C TYR A 368 -11.84 38.97 16.81
N ASN A 369 -10.72 39.06 16.09
CA ASN A 369 -9.35 38.74 16.56
C ASN A 369 -9.17 37.31 17.10
N PHE A 370 -9.94 36.33 16.61
CA PHE A 370 -9.83 34.93 17.03
C PHE A 370 -8.63 34.20 16.39
N VAL A 371 -8.15 34.66 15.23
CA VAL A 371 -7.01 34.05 14.51
C VAL A 371 -6.09 35.13 13.94
N GLN A 372 -4.83 34.74 13.74
CA GLN A 372 -3.89 35.53 12.94
C GLN A 372 -3.95 35.03 11.49
N PHE A 373 -3.92 35.95 10.54
CA PHE A 373 -4.01 35.68 9.11
C PHE A 373 -2.94 34.68 8.65
N ASP A 374 -1.70 34.87 9.10
CA ASP A 374 -0.54 34.09 8.69
C ASP A 374 -0.63 32.61 9.02
N HIS A 375 -1.38 32.25 10.06
CA HIS A 375 -1.56 30.83 10.42
C HIS A 375 -2.56 30.10 9.50
N ILE A 376 -3.51 30.80 8.90
CA ILE A 376 -4.56 30.22 8.06
C ILE A 376 -4.27 30.41 6.58
N GLN A 377 -3.54 31.44 6.19
CA GLN A 377 -3.18 31.71 4.80
C GLN A 377 -2.58 30.50 4.06
N PRO A 378 -1.66 29.71 4.67
CA PRO A 378 -1.11 28.52 4.01
C PRO A 378 -2.18 27.46 3.67
N LEU A 379 -3.20 27.30 4.50
CA LEU A 379 -4.35 26.42 4.23
C LEU A 379 -5.14 26.91 3.03
N LEU A 380 -5.45 28.21 2.98
CA LEU A 380 -6.18 28.79 1.85
C LEU A 380 -5.41 28.68 0.53
N LYS A 381 -4.10 28.93 0.56
CA LYS A 381 -3.24 28.78 -0.64
C LYS A 381 -3.23 27.32 -1.12
N ARG A 382 -3.11 26.35 -0.22
CA ARG A 382 -3.21 24.93 -0.59
C ARG A 382 -4.58 24.59 -1.15
N ALA A 383 -5.65 25.03 -0.48
CA ALA A 383 -7.00 24.85 -1.01
C ALA A 383 -7.17 25.42 -2.42
N GLU A 384 -6.59 26.59 -2.70
CA GLU A 384 -6.64 27.20 -4.03
C GLU A 384 -5.82 26.46 -5.09
N SER A 385 -4.61 26.00 -4.75
CA SER A 385 -3.74 25.28 -5.68
C SER A 385 -4.20 23.85 -5.96
N SER A 386 -4.71 23.16 -4.94
CA SER A 386 -5.12 21.75 -5.03
C SER A 386 -6.50 21.57 -5.68
N LEU A 387 -7.36 22.59 -5.63
CA LEU A 387 -8.73 22.51 -6.16
C LEU A 387 -8.80 22.08 -7.61
N GLY A 388 -7.93 22.60 -8.46
CA GLY A 388 -7.93 22.28 -9.90
C GLY A 388 -7.65 20.81 -10.20
N GLY A 389 -6.87 20.13 -9.36
CA GLY A 389 -6.57 18.71 -9.48
C GLY A 389 -7.59 17.82 -8.73
N LEU A 390 -7.94 18.18 -7.49
CA LEU A 390 -8.84 17.39 -6.65
C LEU A 390 -10.27 17.32 -7.21
N SER A 391 -10.82 18.41 -7.71
CA SER A 391 -12.16 18.44 -8.31
C SER A 391 -12.28 17.62 -9.61
N LYS A 392 -11.15 17.28 -10.23
CA LYS A 392 -11.12 16.40 -11.42
C LYS A 392 -11.05 14.92 -11.07
N VAL A 393 -10.55 14.58 -9.88
CA VAL A 393 -10.36 13.19 -9.45
C VAL A 393 -11.36 12.74 -8.37
N ILE A 394 -12.09 13.68 -7.75
CA ILE A 394 -13.12 13.39 -6.74
C ILE A 394 -14.45 13.99 -7.19
N LYS A 395 -15.52 13.19 -7.15
CA LYS A 395 -16.89 13.62 -7.35
C LYS A 395 -17.66 13.54 -6.04
N VAL A 396 -18.16 14.66 -5.57
CA VAL A 396 -19.00 14.69 -4.35
C VAL A 396 -20.46 14.52 -4.75
N GLU A 397 -21.12 13.52 -4.19
CA GLU A 397 -22.49 13.14 -4.51
C GLU A 397 -23.34 13.05 -3.23
N SER A 398 -24.62 13.34 -3.34
CA SER A 398 -25.58 13.23 -2.20
C SER A 398 -25.72 11.76 -1.72
N SER A 399 -25.59 10.81 -2.62
CA SER A 399 -25.55 9.37 -2.33
C SER A 399 -24.60 8.68 -3.29
N VAL A 400 -23.68 7.90 -2.76
CA VAL A 400 -22.77 7.06 -3.56
C VAL A 400 -23.44 5.70 -3.76
N ALA A 401 -23.51 5.26 -5.01
CA ALA A 401 -23.98 3.91 -5.33
C ALA A 401 -23.08 2.87 -4.65
N VAL A 402 -23.69 1.82 -4.11
CA VAL A 402 -22.91 0.70 -3.56
C VAL A 402 -22.23 -0.01 -4.72
N ASP A 403 -20.90 -0.07 -4.68
CA ASP A 403 -20.12 -0.85 -5.63
C ASP A 403 -20.27 -2.35 -5.30
N ASP A 404 -20.94 -3.08 -6.20
CA ASP A 404 -21.24 -4.51 -6.09
C ASP A 404 -20.09 -5.41 -6.57
N LYS A 405 -19.03 -4.82 -7.13
CA LYS A 405 -17.86 -5.58 -7.60
C LYS A 405 -16.98 -6.01 -6.41
N ALA A 406 -16.42 -7.21 -6.50
CA ALA A 406 -15.54 -7.73 -5.46
C ALA A 406 -14.21 -6.94 -5.34
N ILE A 407 -13.72 -6.40 -6.47
CA ILE A 407 -12.48 -5.64 -6.51
C ILE A 407 -12.68 -4.26 -7.15
N THR A 408 -12.07 -3.23 -6.51
CA THR A 408 -11.94 -1.88 -7.06
C THR A 408 -10.46 -1.59 -7.28
N VAL A 409 -10.10 -1.17 -8.49
CA VAL A 409 -8.73 -0.75 -8.85
C VAL A 409 -8.74 0.77 -9.06
N ILE A 410 -7.85 1.48 -8.40
CA ILE A 410 -7.73 2.93 -8.48
C ILE A 410 -6.34 3.26 -9.00
N SER A 411 -6.27 3.65 -10.27
CA SER A 411 -5.04 4.08 -10.91
C SER A 411 -4.74 5.54 -10.59
N LEU A 412 -3.49 5.77 -10.21
CA LEU A 412 -2.93 7.08 -9.91
C LEU A 412 -1.89 7.52 -10.95
N ARG A 413 -1.71 6.75 -12.04
CA ARG A 413 -0.66 6.97 -13.05
C ARG A 413 -0.67 8.42 -13.55
N ASN A 414 -1.85 8.93 -13.91
CA ASN A 414 -2.05 10.23 -14.53
C ASN A 414 -2.30 11.36 -13.51
N CYS A 415 -2.00 11.12 -12.23
CA CYS A 415 -2.17 12.09 -11.15
C CYS A 415 -0.87 12.83 -10.84
N ASN A 416 -1.00 14.10 -10.44
CA ASN A 416 0.13 14.87 -9.93
C ASN A 416 0.56 14.36 -8.54
N GLN A 417 1.73 14.82 -8.06
CA GLN A 417 2.33 14.32 -6.82
C GLN A 417 1.48 14.61 -5.56
N ASP A 418 0.77 15.72 -5.52
CA ASP A 418 -0.09 16.06 -4.38
C ASP A 418 -1.28 15.10 -4.29
N VAL A 419 -1.93 14.83 -5.43
CA VAL A 419 -3.04 13.88 -5.51
C VAL A 419 -2.59 12.46 -5.21
N LYS A 420 -1.39 12.04 -5.69
CA LYS A 420 -0.80 10.73 -5.37
C LYS A 420 -0.57 10.51 -3.86
N LYS A 421 -0.45 11.59 -3.09
CA LYS A 421 -0.33 11.51 -1.62
C LYS A 421 -1.68 11.55 -0.89
N ILE A 422 -2.65 12.27 -1.44
CA ILE A 422 -3.95 12.52 -0.80
C ILE A 422 -4.93 11.38 -1.06
N ILE A 423 -5.08 10.97 -2.32
CA ILE A 423 -6.08 9.97 -2.71
C ILE A 423 -5.90 8.62 -2.01
N PRO A 424 -4.69 8.05 -1.87
CA PRO A 424 -4.54 6.79 -1.14
C PRO A 424 -5.04 6.85 0.31
N LEU A 425 -4.80 7.97 1.00
CA LEU A 425 -5.31 8.18 2.36
C LEU A 425 -6.83 8.29 2.39
N LEU A 426 -7.39 9.07 1.48
CA LEU A 426 -8.84 9.26 1.37
C LEU A 426 -9.55 7.94 1.09
N VAL A 427 -9.09 7.21 0.08
CA VAL A 427 -9.62 5.91 -0.32
C VAL A 427 -9.52 4.90 0.81
N THR A 428 -8.33 4.78 1.41
CA THR A 428 -8.11 3.87 2.55
C THR A 428 -9.08 4.18 3.69
N LYS A 429 -9.23 5.45 4.04
CA LYS A 429 -10.15 5.88 5.10
C LYS A 429 -11.61 5.63 4.75
N HIS A 430 -12.02 5.89 3.51
CA HIS A 430 -13.37 5.63 3.02
C HIS A 430 -13.74 4.15 3.21
N TYR A 431 -12.92 3.24 2.68
CA TYR A 431 -13.18 1.81 2.79
C TYR A 431 -13.04 1.28 4.22
N TYR A 432 -12.05 1.76 4.98
CA TYR A 432 -11.87 1.40 6.39
C TYR A 432 -13.11 1.75 7.22
N ASN A 433 -13.59 2.99 7.13
CA ASN A 433 -14.74 3.46 7.89
C ASN A 433 -16.04 2.76 7.44
N SER A 434 -16.22 2.56 6.13
CA SER A 434 -17.38 1.85 5.58
C SER A 434 -17.40 0.40 6.07
N HIS A 435 -16.26 -0.29 6.00
CA HIS A 435 -16.14 -1.67 6.46
C HIS A 435 -16.37 -1.80 7.97
N LYS A 436 -15.75 -0.94 8.77
CA LYS A 436 -15.92 -0.95 10.24
C LYS A 436 -17.37 -0.76 10.69
N LYS A 437 -18.15 0.04 9.94
CA LYS A 437 -19.60 0.19 10.20
C LYS A 437 -20.41 -1.08 9.90
N GLN A 438 -19.94 -1.91 8.95
CA GLN A 438 -20.63 -3.12 8.53
C GLN A 438 -20.29 -4.34 9.41
N VAL A 439 -19.08 -4.43 9.94
CA VAL A 439 -18.63 -5.54 10.79
C VAL A 439 -19.15 -5.34 12.22
N LYS A 440 -20.05 -6.22 12.66
CA LYS A 440 -20.68 -6.14 13.99
C LYS A 440 -20.37 -7.33 14.89
N LYS A 441 -19.79 -8.39 14.34
CA LYS A 441 -19.52 -9.65 15.05
C LYS A 441 -18.02 -9.88 15.22
N SER A 442 -17.68 -10.74 16.18
CA SER A 442 -16.35 -11.31 16.37
C SER A 442 -16.50 -12.84 16.43
N PRO A 443 -15.87 -13.60 15.51
CA PRO A 443 -14.98 -13.15 14.43
C PRO A 443 -15.74 -12.35 13.35
N PRO A 444 -15.01 -11.52 12.56
CA PRO A 444 -15.59 -10.73 11.48
C PRO A 444 -16.30 -11.61 10.43
N GLU A 445 -17.50 -11.19 10.01
CA GLU A 445 -18.28 -11.86 8.97
C GLU A 445 -18.01 -11.34 7.55
N LYS A 446 -17.22 -10.28 7.44
CA LYS A 446 -16.79 -9.66 6.18
C LYS A 446 -15.31 -9.33 6.26
N THR A 447 -14.63 -9.30 5.10
CA THR A 447 -13.23 -8.89 5.02
C THR A 447 -13.02 -7.74 4.02
N LEU A 448 -11.99 -6.93 4.30
CA LEU A 448 -11.48 -5.89 3.41
C LEU A 448 -9.99 -6.14 3.17
N HIS A 449 -9.62 -6.27 1.91
CA HIS A 449 -8.23 -6.44 1.49
C HIS A 449 -7.76 -5.16 0.78
N LEU A 450 -6.81 -4.45 1.40
CA LEU A 450 -6.17 -3.28 0.81
C LEU A 450 -4.84 -3.68 0.18
N ILE A 451 -4.73 -3.49 -1.11
CA ILE A 451 -3.54 -3.82 -1.89
C ILE A 451 -2.91 -2.50 -2.33
N ILE A 452 -1.65 -2.29 -1.98
CA ILE A 452 -0.93 -1.06 -2.31
C ILE A 452 0.31 -1.45 -3.12
N ASP A 453 0.25 -1.20 -4.41
CA ASP A 453 1.43 -1.34 -5.25
C ASP A 453 2.31 -0.09 -5.11
N GLU A 454 3.63 -0.27 -5.20
CA GLU A 454 4.63 0.78 -4.92
C GLU A 454 4.39 1.52 -3.59
N ALA A 455 4.15 0.75 -2.53
CA ALA A 455 3.76 1.21 -1.20
C ALA A 455 4.72 2.26 -0.58
N HIS A 456 5.98 2.29 -1.01
CA HIS A 456 6.96 3.29 -0.57
C HIS A 456 6.54 4.72 -0.93
N ASN A 457 5.69 4.92 -1.95
CA ASN A 457 5.19 6.26 -2.31
C ASN A 457 4.30 6.88 -1.22
N ILE A 458 3.61 6.05 -0.44
CA ILE A 458 2.68 6.50 0.60
C ILE A 458 3.17 6.15 2.02
N LEU A 459 3.97 5.11 2.21
CA LEU A 459 4.39 4.63 3.52
C LEU A 459 5.84 5.01 3.90
N SER A 460 6.51 5.85 3.08
CA SER A 460 7.88 6.29 3.33
C SER A 460 8.00 7.22 4.54
N GLN A 461 9.00 6.93 5.38
CA GLN A 461 9.44 7.81 6.47
C GLN A 461 10.38 8.93 6.02
N GLN A 462 10.96 8.85 4.81
CA GLN A 462 12.07 9.70 4.35
C GLN A 462 11.65 10.92 3.51
N SER A 463 10.38 11.33 3.54
CA SER A 463 9.93 12.48 2.77
C SER A 463 10.49 13.79 3.34
N VAL A 464 11.56 14.31 2.72
CA VAL A 464 12.25 15.56 3.13
C VAL A 464 11.40 16.81 2.81
N ARG A 465 10.45 16.73 1.87
CA ARG A 465 9.63 17.86 1.39
C ARG A 465 8.26 17.95 2.04
N GLU A 466 7.90 17.00 2.87
CA GLU A 466 6.63 16.97 3.58
C GLU A 466 6.72 17.69 4.92
N GLN A 467 5.65 18.41 5.32
CA GLN A 467 5.56 18.93 6.69
C GLN A 467 5.50 17.73 7.67
N ALA A 468 6.30 17.77 8.73
CA ALA A 468 6.41 16.68 9.70
C ALA A 468 5.03 16.21 10.22
N ASN A 469 4.16 17.15 10.61
CA ASN A 469 2.82 16.85 11.11
C ASN A 469 1.91 16.11 10.13
N TRP A 470 2.06 16.38 8.81
CA TRP A 470 1.28 15.69 7.78
C TRP A 470 1.79 14.27 7.54
N LYS A 471 3.12 14.10 7.52
CA LYS A 471 3.78 12.81 7.43
C LYS A 471 3.37 11.90 8.58
N ASP A 472 3.39 12.42 9.81
CA ASP A 472 3.01 11.68 11.00
C ASP A 472 1.55 11.23 10.93
N TYR A 473 0.63 12.11 10.56
CA TYR A 473 -0.78 11.77 10.38
C TYR A 473 -1.02 10.69 9.32
N ARG A 474 -0.29 10.75 8.20
CA ARG A 474 -0.36 9.75 7.12
C ARG A 474 0.08 8.37 7.60
N LEU A 475 1.23 8.30 8.27
CA LEU A 475 1.75 7.05 8.80
C LEU A 475 0.87 6.50 9.92
N GLU A 476 0.35 7.35 10.81
CA GLU A 476 -0.54 6.97 11.91
C GLU A 476 -1.78 6.21 11.42
N LEU A 477 -2.43 6.67 10.35
CA LEU A 477 -3.57 5.97 9.77
C LEU A 477 -3.23 4.54 9.34
N PHE A 478 -2.12 4.35 8.62
CA PHE A 478 -1.73 3.02 8.17
C PHE A 478 -1.16 2.15 9.29
N GLU A 479 -0.52 2.74 10.28
CA GLU A 479 -0.06 2.03 11.47
C GLU A 479 -1.23 1.57 12.35
N GLU A 480 -2.27 2.39 12.52
CA GLU A 480 -3.51 1.97 13.17
C GLU A 480 -4.15 0.80 12.40
N LEU A 481 -4.28 0.95 11.09
CA LEU A 481 -4.90 -0.04 10.23
C LEU A 481 -4.18 -1.38 10.28
N ILE A 482 -2.85 -1.41 10.22
CA ILE A 482 -2.09 -2.66 10.24
C ILE A 482 -2.08 -3.31 11.63
N LYS A 483 -2.09 -2.52 12.71
CA LYS A 483 -2.12 -3.03 14.09
C LYS A 483 -3.49 -3.55 14.51
N GLU A 484 -4.54 -2.85 14.13
CA GLU A 484 -5.90 -3.09 14.63
C GLU A 484 -6.82 -3.74 13.60
N GLY A 485 -6.50 -3.63 12.32
CA GLY A 485 -7.36 -4.03 11.20
C GLY A 485 -7.78 -5.49 11.25
N ARG A 486 -6.89 -6.41 11.67
CA ARG A 486 -7.19 -7.83 11.78
C ARG A 486 -8.42 -8.13 12.65
N LYS A 487 -8.64 -7.37 13.71
CA LYS A 487 -9.81 -7.52 14.59
C LYS A 487 -11.13 -7.25 13.85
N PHE A 488 -11.05 -6.48 12.77
CA PHE A 488 -12.18 -6.12 11.92
C PHE A 488 -12.19 -6.86 10.57
N GLY A 489 -11.29 -7.83 10.37
CA GLY A 489 -11.15 -8.54 9.09
C GLY A 489 -10.53 -7.70 7.99
N ILE A 490 -9.61 -6.79 8.33
CA ILE A 490 -8.90 -5.94 7.36
C ILE A 490 -7.47 -6.42 7.21
N PHE A 491 -7.05 -6.64 5.96
CA PHE A 491 -5.73 -7.18 5.61
C PHE A 491 -5.05 -6.29 4.57
N LEU A 492 -3.74 -6.08 4.73
CA LEU A 492 -2.92 -5.31 3.81
C LEU A 492 -2.01 -6.22 3.01
N THR A 493 -1.93 -5.94 1.71
CA THR A 493 -0.86 -6.46 0.84
C THR A 493 -0.06 -5.28 0.32
N LEU A 494 1.23 -5.24 0.64
CA LEU A 494 2.14 -4.17 0.26
C LEU A 494 3.14 -4.68 -0.76
N SER A 495 3.20 -4.05 -1.93
CA SER A 495 4.23 -4.31 -2.93
C SER A 495 5.19 -3.12 -2.99
N SER A 496 6.52 -3.35 -2.96
CA SER A 496 7.49 -2.26 -3.00
C SER A 496 8.85 -2.70 -3.52
N GLN A 497 9.50 -1.82 -4.29
CA GLN A 497 10.90 -1.96 -4.69
C GLN A 497 11.88 -1.35 -3.67
N ARG A 498 11.39 -0.66 -2.64
CA ARG A 498 12.18 0.01 -1.60
C ARG A 498 11.63 -0.29 -0.21
N PRO A 499 11.74 -1.51 0.29
CA PRO A 499 11.22 -1.86 1.61
C PRO A 499 11.85 -1.03 2.74
N ALA A 500 13.11 -0.61 2.63
CA ALA A 500 13.80 0.21 3.63
C ALA A 500 13.23 1.64 3.78
N ASP A 501 12.46 2.13 2.81
CA ASP A 501 11.80 3.42 2.92
C ASP A 501 10.48 3.34 3.70
N ILE A 502 9.87 2.15 3.82
CA ILE A 502 8.61 1.92 4.55
C ILE A 502 8.85 2.03 6.07
N SER A 503 7.84 2.53 6.80
CA SER A 503 7.88 2.61 8.26
C SER A 503 8.24 1.25 8.88
N ALA A 504 9.23 1.25 9.78
CA ALA A 504 9.65 0.05 10.51
C ALA A 504 8.50 -0.56 11.32
N THR A 505 7.59 0.27 11.85
CA THR A 505 6.39 -0.17 12.54
C THR A 505 5.48 -0.97 11.61
N ILE A 506 5.27 -0.51 10.38
CA ILE A 506 4.45 -1.21 9.38
C ILE A 506 5.15 -2.51 8.97
N MET A 507 6.45 -2.46 8.67
CA MET A 507 7.22 -3.64 8.27
C MET A 507 7.18 -4.75 9.31
N SER A 508 7.26 -4.41 10.61
CA SER A 508 7.23 -5.39 11.71
C SER A 508 5.87 -6.07 11.92
N GLN A 509 4.81 -5.54 11.35
CA GLN A 509 3.46 -6.10 11.41
C GLN A 509 3.09 -6.96 10.19
N LEU A 510 3.95 -7.01 9.18
CA LEU A 510 3.79 -7.96 8.08
C LEU A 510 4.09 -9.38 8.58
N HIS A 511 3.30 -10.34 8.11
CA HIS A 511 3.36 -11.72 8.57
C HIS A 511 3.95 -12.66 7.54
N ASN A 512 3.69 -12.39 6.26
CA ASN A 512 4.15 -13.20 5.15
C ASN A 512 4.87 -12.35 4.12
N PHE A 513 5.95 -12.87 3.58
CA PHE A 513 6.87 -12.16 2.71
C PHE A 513 7.13 -12.96 1.44
N PHE A 514 7.04 -12.28 0.29
CA PHE A 514 7.49 -12.73 -1.02
C PHE A 514 8.67 -11.85 -1.40
N ILE A 515 9.88 -12.38 -1.32
CA ILE A 515 11.11 -11.63 -1.48
C ILE A 515 11.75 -12.02 -2.82
N HIS A 516 11.61 -11.15 -3.80
CA HIS A 516 12.33 -11.23 -5.08
C HIS A 516 13.75 -10.66 -4.94
N ARG A 517 14.48 -10.65 -6.05
CA ARG A 517 15.83 -10.08 -6.10
C ARG A 517 15.86 -8.66 -5.57
N LEU A 518 16.71 -8.42 -4.58
CA LEU A 518 17.05 -7.13 -3.99
C LEU A 518 18.58 -7.04 -3.90
N VAL A 519 19.13 -5.89 -4.31
CA VAL A 519 20.60 -5.68 -4.38
C VAL A 519 21.07 -4.53 -3.50
N ASN A 520 20.16 -3.76 -2.90
CA ASN A 520 20.51 -2.64 -2.05
C ASN A 520 20.75 -3.12 -0.62
N ASP A 521 21.91 -2.82 -0.06
CA ASP A 521 22.31 -3.24 1.29
C ASP A 521 21.35 -2.75 2.38
N ARG A 522 20.76 -1.55 2.25
CA ARG A 522 19.78 -1.03 3.21
C ARG A 522 18.50 -1.86 3.24
N ASP A 523 18.04 -2.28 2.07
CA ASP A 523 16.85 -3.12 1.95
C ASP A 523 17.11 -4.51 2.52
N LEU A 524 18.27 -5.09 2.22
CA LEU A 524 18.70 -6.39 2.76
C LEU A 524 18.83 -6.33 4.29
N PHE A 525 19.48 -5.29 4.83
CA PHE A 525 19.64 -5.09 6.27
C PHE A 525 18.29 -4.97 6.99
N LEU A 526 17.32 -4.24 6.40
CA LEU A 526 15.98 -4.13 6.98
C LEU A 526 15.29 -5.51 7.04
N LEU A 527 15.32 -6.26 5.94
CA LEU A 527 14.71 -7.59 5.89
C LEU A 527 15.35 -8.54 6.91
N ASP A 528 16.66 -8.50 7.04
CA ASP A 528 17.40 -9.30 8.02
C ASP A 528 16.96 -9.04 9.47
N ASN A 529 16.68 -7.81 9.79
CA ASN A 529 16.26 -7.43 11.15
C ASN A 529 14.75 -7.62 11.39
N THR A 530 13.96 -7.72 10.31
CA THR A 530 12.49 -7.78 10.41
C THR A 530 11.98 -9.23 10.30
N ILE A 531 12.61 -10.05 9.46
CA ILE A 531 12.12 -11.40 9.13
C ILE A 531 12.94 -12.46 9.88
N SER A 532 12.48 -12.83 11.05
CA SER A 532 13.14 -13.84 11.89
C SER A 532 13.13 -15.26 11.30
N THR A 533 12.18 -15.54 10.42
CA THR A 533 12.01 -16.86 9.77
C THR A 533 12.96 -17.07 8.59
N LEU A 534 13.68 -16.04 8.15
CA LEU A 534 14.59 -16.12 7.01
C LEU A 534 15.96 -16.66 7.45
N ASP A 535 16.34 -17.83 6.97
CA ASP A 535 17.64 -18.45 7.26
C ASP A 535 18.81 -17.77 6.50
N SER A 536 20.03 -17.98 6.99
CA SER A 536 21.24 -17.33 6.44
C SER A 536 21.54 -17.69 4.98
N VAL A 537 21.23 -18.93 4.58
CA VAL A 537 21.43 -19.38 3.20
C VAL A 537 20.43 -18.72 2.27
N SER A 538 19.15 -18.67 2.66
CA SER A 538 18.11 -17.95 1.92
C SER A 538 18.46 -16.47 1.72
N ARG A 539 18.97 -15.80 2.76
CA ARG A 539 19.43 -14.40 2.70
C ARG A 539 20.50 -14.19 1.65
N SER A 540 21.49 -15.08 1.61
CA SER A 540 22.62 -14.97 0.68
C SER A 540 22.21 -15.12 -0.79
N LEU A 541 21.06 -15.73 -1.06
CA LEU A 541 20.51 -15.92 -2.41
C LEU A 541 19.73 -14.72 -2.93
N ILE A 542 19.15 -13.90 -2.06
CA ILE A 542 18.27 -12.78 -2.46
C ILE A 542 18.90 -11.89 -3.56
N PRO A 543 20.18 -11.45 -3.46
CA PRO A 543 20.79 -10.62 -4.49
C PRO A 543 20.96 -11.31 -5.85
N ASN A 544 20.95 -12.64 -5.86
CA ASN A 544 21.25 -13.48 -7.03
C ASN A 544 20.02 -14.19 -7.60
N LEU A 545 18.81 -13.91 -7.09
CA LEU A 545 17.58 -14.52 -7.60
C LEU A 545 17.35 -14.17 -9.07
N SER A 546 16.88 -15.14 -9.82
CA SER A 546 16.48 -14.97 -11.23
C SER A 546 15.14 -14.21 -11.31
N ARG A 547 14.84 -13.68 -12.50
CA ARG A 547 13.54 -13.03 -12.76
C ARG A 547 12.39 -14.01 -12.52
N GLY A 548 11.36 -13.55 -11.79
CA GLY A 548 10.19 -14.34 -11.47
C GLY A 548 10.38 -15.32 -10.29
N SER A 549 11.63 -15.53 -9.83
CA SER A 549 11.85 -16.32 -8.61
C SER A 549 11.73 -15.46 -7.35
N CYS A 550 11.26 -16.05 -6.27
CA CYS A 550 11.20 -15.40 -4.97
C CYS A 550 11.37 -16.40 -3.81
N ILE A 551 11.75 -15.88 -2.67
CA ILE A 551 11.71 -16.59 -1.40
C ILE A 551 10.40 -16.24 -0.71
N ILE A 552 9.60 -17.28 -0.38
CA ILE A 552 8.40 -17.12 0.42
C ILE A 552 8.71 -17.54 1.85
N THR A 553 8.33 -16.71 2.81
CA THR A 553 8.52 -17.00 4.23
C THR A 553 7.49 -16.24 5.08
N GLY A 554 7.28 -16.69 6.31
CA GLY A 554 6.38 -16.01 7.25
C GLY A 554 5.52 -16.98 8.05
N THR A 555 4.56 -16.44 8.78
CA THR A 555 3.75 -17.20 9.74
C THR A 555 2.76 -18.20 9.12
N SER A 556 2.48 -18.06 7.82
CA SER A 556 1.62 -19.00 7.09
C SER A 556 2.38 -20.20 6.55
N PHE A 557 3.69 -20.15 6.55
CA PHE A 557 4.57 -21.16 5.97
C PHE A 557 5.43 -21.76 7.04
N ASP A 558 5.50 -23.08 7.06
CA ASP A 558 6.29 -23.81 8.03
C ASP A 558 7.81 -23.65 7.76
N LEU A 559 8.20 -23.48 6.49
CA LEU A 559 9.59 -23.32 6.07
C LEU A 559 9.72 -22.22 4.99
N PRO A 560 10.87 -21.52 4.92
CA PRO A 560 11.19 -20.66 3.78
C PRO A 560 11.28 -21.48 2.49
N MET A 561 10.56 -21.07 1.44
CA MET A 561 10.51 -21.75 0.16
C MET A 561 11.10 -20.86 -0.94
N LEU A 562 11.95 -21.44 -1.78
CA LEU A 562 12.46 -20.79 -2.98
C LEU A 562 11.64 -21.27 -4.17
N ILE A 563 10.81 -20.39 -4.73
CA ILE A 563 9.90 -20.73 -5.83
C ILE A 563 10.17 -19.92 -7.09
N GLN A 564 9.85 -20.53 -8.22
CA GLN A 564 9.62 -19.84 -9.48
C GLN A 564 8.12 -19.62 -9.62
N VAL A 565 7.71 -18.37 -9.65
CA VAL A 565 6.29 -18.00 -9.88
C VAL A 565 5.99 -18.17 -11.36
N ASP A 566 4.85 -18.79 -11.67
CA ASP A 566 4.41 -19.00 -13.04
C ASP A 566 4.19 -17.67 -13.76
N GLU A 567 4.50 -17.63 -15.03
CA GLU A 567 4.14 -16.50 -15.89
C GLU A 567 2.64 -16.51 -16.16
N LEU A 568 2.05 -15.34 -16.13
CA LEU A 568 0.67 -15.13 -16.53
C LEU A 568 0.54 -15.12 -18.06
N ASN A 569 -0.67 -15.41 -18.53
CA ASN A 569 -1.03 -15.24 -19.94
C ASN A 569 -0.96 -13.74 -20.32
N ASP A 570 -0.70 -13.44 -21.59
CA ASP A 570 -0.47 -12.07 -22.05
C ASP A 570 -1.62 -11.10 -21.73
N GLU A 571 -2.86 -11.56 -21.70
CA GLU A 571 -4.04 -10.77 -21.32
C GLU A 571 -4.10 -10.42 -19.84
N SER A 572 -3.57 -11.30 -18.98
CA SER A 572 -3.60 -11.14 -17.52
C SER A 572 -2.29 -10.55 -16.95
N LYS A 573 -1.26 -10.39 -17.77
CA LYS A 573 0.00 -9.77 -17.34
C LYS A 573 -0.22 -8.32 -16.91
N PRO A 574 0.46 -7.86 -15.84
CA PRO A 574 0.45 -6.44 -15.50
C PRO A 574 1.04 -5.61 -16.65
N ASP A 575 0.48 -4.42 -16.89
CA ASP A 575 0.91 -3.51 -17.97
C ASP A 575 2.23 -2.80 -17.61
N SER A 576 3.24 -3.60 -17.33
CA SER A 576 4.59 -3.20 -16.86
C SER A 576 5.69 -3.46 -17.90
N ASN A 577 5.33 -3.63 -19.18
CA ASN A 577 6.30 -3.94 -20.22
C ASN A 577 7.21 -2.75 -20.51
N ASP A 578 8.52 -3.01 -20.52
CA ASP A 578 9.51 -2.06 -21.00
C ASP A 578 9.35 -1.85 -22.51
N VAL A 579 9.67 -0.65 -22.97
CA VAL A 579 9.66 -0.33 -24.40
C VAL A 579 10.74 -1.14 -25.10
N THR A 580 10.36 -1.93 -26.10
CA THR A 580 11.31 -2.64 -26.97
C THR A 580 11.93 -1.62 -27.95
N LEU A 581 13.06 -1.04 -27.58
CA LEU A 581 13.72 0.01 -28.38
C LEU A 581 14.01 -0.43 -29.81
N SER A 582 14.38 -1.70 -30.02
CA SER A 582 14.60 -2.26 -31.37
C SER A 582 13.35 -2.24 -32.24
N GLU A 583 12.19 -2.48 -31.67
CA GLU A 583 10.90 -2.39 -32.39
C GLU A 583 10.50 -0.94 -32.62
N LEU A 584 10.61 -0.10 -31.59
CA LEU A 584 10.23 1.31 -31.68
C LEU A 584 11.09 2.07 -32.70
N TRP A 585 12.38 1.80 -32.74
CA TRP A 585 13.31 2.45 -33.68
C TRP A 585 13.27 1.85 -35.08
N SER A 586 12.73 0.64 -35.26
CA SER A 586 12.57 0.01 -36.57
C SER A 586 11.25 0.40 -37.28
N LEU A 587 10.31 1.04 -36.59
CA LEU A 587 9.08 1.52 -37.20
C LEU A 587 9.38 2.70 -38.13
N PRO A 588 8.95 2.66 -39.42
CA PRO A 588 9.05 3.83 -40.30
C PRO A 588 8.23 4.97 -39.69
N ASN A 589 8.82 6.17 -39.67
CA ASN A 589 8.19 7.39 -39.16
C ASN A 589 6.74 7.47 -39.63
N LYS A 590 5.79 7.13 -38.77
CA LYS A 590 4.40 7.53 -38.97
C LYS A 590 4.38 9.03 -38.76
N SER A 591 4.26 9.77 -39.86
CA SER A 591 3.97 11.21 -39.89
C SER A 591 2.90 11.53 -38.87
N ILE A 592 3.28 12.43 -37.97
CA ILE A 592 2.42 13.05 -36.96
C ILE A 592 1.31 13.83 -37.62
#